data_9b12bff1b478c558dd1091fe79623e9c
#
_entry.id   9b12bff1b478c558dd1091fe79623e9c
#
_cell.length_a   1.000
_cell.length_b   1.000
_cell.length_c   1.000
_cell.angle_alpha   90.00
_cell.angle_beta   90.00
_cell.angle_gamma   90.00
#
_symmetry.space_group_name_H-M   'P 1'
#
loop_
_entity.id
_entity.type
_entity.pdbx_description
1 polymer ?
#
loop_
_entity_poly.entity_id
_entity_poly.type
_entity_poly.pdbx_seq_one_letter_code
_entity_poly.pdbx_strand_id
1 'polypeptide(L)'
;MKLPISKCAALMPGLLLALAIHVAGGGPALADELDDIAKAGVIKVGIFEDFPPFSSAGPDMKSQGYDIDVIAAVAKALNVKSELVGITGQNRIPFLTEHKVNLLVSVGHSAEREKIIDFTAAYAPYYIAVMGPKSVAVSGPADLKGKSVAVNRGTLEDTSLTEVAPPDTDIKRFSDYNGVISAFLSGQVQLMVVGNDVGATILAKHPAIEPEQKFQLMNSPDHMAINKGQPRFKSKLDEVIAQMKKDGSLNDISKKWLLLPLPSDL
;
A
#
# COMPACT_ATOMS: atom_id res chain seq x y z
N MET A 1 -76.34 70.92 8.06
CA MET A 1 -76.20 71.62 6.79
C MET A 1 -74.79 71.42 6.29
N LYS A 2 -74.66 70.92 5.09
CA LYS A 2 -73.50 70.82 4.23
C LYS A 2 -72.58 69.59 4.42
N LEU A 3 -72.74 68.74 3.50
CA LEU A 3 -71.89 67.75 2.86
C LEU A 3 -70.65 68.40 2.14
N PRO A 4 -69.91 67.64 1.44
CA PRO A 4 -68.97 66.55 1.60
C PRO A 4 -67.61 66.88 0.93
N ILE A 5 -66.67 66.04 1.02
CA ILE A 5 -65.71 65.87 -0.10
C ILE A 5 -65.01 64.50 -0.03
N SER A 6 -65.19 63.79 -1.09
CA SER A 6 -64.50 62.58 -1.50
C SER A 6 -62.99 62.82 -1.71
N LYS A 7 -62.18 61.85 -1.26
CA LYS A 7 -60.81 61.72 -1.78
C LYS A 7 -60.50 60.25 -2.10
N CYS A 8 -60.35 60.05 -3.39
CA CYS A 8 -59.76 58.85 -3.95
C CYS A 8 -58.33 58.67 -3.47
N ALA A 9 -58.05 57.53 -2.93
CA ALA A 9 -56.66 57.10 -2.67
C ALA A 9 -56.30 56.08 -3.70
N ALA A 10 -55.26 56.39 -4.47
CA ALA A 10 -54.68 55.51 -5.47
C ALA A 10 -53.83 54.46 -4.78
N LEU A 11 -54.14 53.16 -5.02
CA LEU A 11 -53.26 52.05 -4.66
C LEU A 11 -52.08 51.96 -5.63
N MET A 12 -50.88 52.10 -5.14
CA MET A 12 -49.67 51.67 -5.84
C MET A 12 -49.35 50.22 -5.42
N PRO A 13 -49.13 49.26 -6.36
CA PRO A 13 -48.62 47.96 -6.03
C PRO A 13 -47.09 48.02 -5.85
N GLY A 14 -46.66 47.81 -4.62
CA GLY A 14 -45.25 47.65 -4.31
C GLY A 14 -44.70 46.34 -4.86
N LEU A 15 -43.76 46.44 -5.80
CA LEU A 15 -43.00 45.32 -6.37
C LEU A 15 -41.98 44.85 -5.38
N LEU A 16 -42.25 43.80 -4.63
CA LEU A 16 -41.29 43.10 -3.77
C LEU A 16 -40.35 42.25 -4.63
N LEU A 17 -39.15 42.80 -4.88
CA LEU A 17 -38.07 42.08 -5.52
C LEU A 17 -37.45 41.11 -4.51
N ALA A 18 -37.87 39.83 -4.57
CA ALA A 18 -37.30 38.77 -3.77
C ALA A 18 -35.90 38.45 -4.30
N LEU A 19 -34.84 38.95 -3.61
CA LEU A 19 -33.44 38.61 -3.87
C LEU A 19 -33.21 37.19 -3.37
N ALA A 20 -33.32 36.20 -4.26
CA ALA A 20 -32.96 34.82 -3.96
C ALA A 20 -31.42 34.72 -3.81
N ILE A 21 -30.92 34.79 -2.58
CA ILE A 21 -29.53 34.47 -2.25
C ILE A 21 -29.37 32.97 -2.42
N HIS A 22 -28.83 32.54 -3.56
CA HIS A 22 -28.32 31.19 -3.73
C HIS A 22 -27.06 31.06 -2.87
N VAL A 23 -27.22 30.63 -1.61
CA VAL A 23 -26.12 30.10 -0.82
C VAL A 23 -25.71 28.78 -1.51
N ALA A 24 -24.75 28.87 -2.40
CA ALA A 24 -24.05 27.68 -2.86
C ALA A 24 -23.42 27.04 -1.61
N GLY A 25 -24.04 25.97 -1.14
CA GLY A 25 -23.54 25.15 -0.02
C GLY A 25 -22.28 24.43 -0.44
N GLY A 26 -21.18 25.17 -0.57
CA GLY A 26 -19.84 24.61 -0.54
C GLY A 26 -19.53 24.28 0.92
N GLY A 27 -19.81 23.05 1.36
CA GLY A 27 -19.17 22.54 2.58
C GLY A 27 -17.66 22.75 2.46
N PRO A 28 -16.91 22.91 3.56
CA PRO A 28 -15.48 22.97 3.50
C PRO A 28 -14.99 21.75 2.74
N ALA A 29 -14.46 21.96 1.53
CA ALA A 29 -13.71 20.93 0.85
C ALA A 29 -12.59 20.56 1.81
N LEU A 30 -12.66 19.37 2.41
CA LEU A 30 -11.55 18.84 3.18
C LEU A 30 -10.33 18.93 2.26
N ALA A 31 -9.28 19.61 2.73
CA ALA A 31 -8.06 19.72 1.96
C ALA A 31 -7.60 18.31 1.62
N ASP A 32 -7.52 17.98 0.33
CA ASP A 32 -7.03 16.71 -0.13
C ASP A 32 -5.51 16.70 0.06
N GLU A 33 -4.96 15.63 0.54
CA GLU A 33 -3.52 15.49 0.85
C GLU A 33 -2.64 15.81 -0.37
N LEU A 34 -3.18 15.69 -1.58
CA LEU A 34 -2.53 16.10 -2.82
C LEU A 34 -2.13 17.58 -2.82
N ASP A 35 -2.99 18.47 -2.30
CA ASP A 35 -2.71 19.90 -2.23
C ASP A 35 -1.59 20.20 -1.22
N ASP A 36 -1.59 19.50 -0.09
CA ASP A 36 -0.55 19.63 0.94
C ASP A 36 0.81 19.13 0.42
N ILE A 37 0.84 18.00 -0.29
CA ILE A 37 2.02 17.46 -0.94
C ILE A 37 2.56 18.44 -1.98
N ALA A 38 1.69 18.99 -2.84
CA ALA A 38 2.08 19.95 -3.86
C ALA A 38 2.65 21.25 -3.25
N LYS A 39 2.04 21.74 -2.18
CA LYS A 39 2.50 22.93 -1.43
C LYS A 39 3.83 22.70 -0.73
N ALA A 40 4.02 21.53 -0.15
CA ALA A 40 5.26 21.14 0.52
C ALA A 40 6.41 20.88 -0.48
N GLY A 41 6.08 20.54 -1.74
CA GLY A 41 7.05 20.14 -2.75
C GLY A 41 7.72 18.78 -2.46
N VAL A 42 7.14 17.99 -1.54
CA VAL A 42 7.68 16.70 -1.12
C VAL A 42 6.56 15.72 -0.78
N ILE A 43 6.73 14.46 -1.19
CA ILE A 43 5.90 13.34 -0.76
C ILE A 43 6.71 12.41 0.14
N LYS A 44 6.22 12.12 1.34
CA LYS A 44 6.82 11.18 2.28
C LYS A 44 6.27 9.78 2.04
N VAL A 45 7.15 8.82 1.76
CA VAL A 45 6.78 7.46 1.40
C VAL A 45 7.38 6.46 2.39
N GLY A 46 6.52 5.67 3.03
CA GLY A 46 6.94 4.58 3.91
C GLY A 46 7.40 3.37 3.11
N ILE A 47 8.63 2.92 3.36
CA ILE A 47 9.25 1.76 2.71
C ILE A 47 9.81 0.80 3.76
N PHE A 48 9.80 -0.50 3.48
CA PHE A 48 10.69 -1.42 4.18
C PHE A 48 12.12 -1.22 3.68
N GLU A 49 13.11 -1.28 4.58
CA GLU A 49 14.51 -1.10 4.19
C GLU A 49 15.23 -2.42 3.90
N ASP A 50 14.55 -3.54 4.11
CA ASP A 50 15.07 -4.91 4.01
C ASP A 50 14.15 -5.86 3.25
N PHE A 51 13.48 -5.36 2.22
CA PHE A 51 12.47 -6.09 1.44
C PHE A 51 12.87 -6.22 -0.05
N PRO A 52 14.01 -6.87 -0.38
CA PRO A 52 14.40 -7.06 -1.76
C PRO A 52 13.46 -8.06 -2.46
N PRO A 53 13.14 -7.87 -3.75
CA PRO A 53 13.67 -6.87 -4.68
C PRO A 53 12.90 -5.54 -4.69
N PHE A 54 11.94 -5.33 -3.79
CA PHE A 54 11.07 -4.15 -3.77
C PHE A 54 11.78 -2.91 -3.20
N SER A 55 12.36 -3.03 -2.03
CA SER A 55 13.12 -1.95 -1.39
C SER A 55 14.22 -2.50 -0.47
N SER A 56 15.44 -2.07 -0.69
CA SER A 56 16.59 -2.45 0.12
C SER A 56 17.75 -1.47 -0.05
N ALA A 57 18.72 -1.50 0.84
CA ALA A 57 19.95 -0.75 0.66
C ALA A 57 20.80 -1.33 -0.48
N GLY A 58 21.25 -0.47 -1.39
CA GLY A 58 22.20 -0.81 -2.43
C GLY A 58 23.65 -0.80 -1.94
N PRO A 59 24.61 -1.14 -2.83
CA PRO A 59 26.04 -1.12 -2.50
C PRO A 59 26.56 0.26 -2.09
N ASP A 60 25.92 1.32 -2.56
CA ASP A 60 26.21 2.72 -2.24
C ASP A 60 25.42 3.25 -1.04
N MET A 61 24.76 2.36 -0.30
CA MET A 61 23.88 2.64 0.85
C MET A 61 22.63 3.46 0.50
N LYS A 62 22.32 3.65 -0.78
CA LYS A 62 21.07 4.26 -1.18
C LYS A 62 19.98 3.20 -1.34
N SER A 63 18.74 3.59 -1.07
CA SER A 63 17.61 2.72 -1.31
C SER A 63 17.44 2.43 -2.80
N GLN A 64 17.24 1.15 -3.13
CA GLN A 64 17.01 0.67 -4.49
C GLN A 64 15.94 -0.41 -4.49
N GLY A 65 15.31 -0.65 -5.64
CA GLY A 65 14.31 -1.71 -5.79
C GLY A 65 13.14 -1.29 -6.69
N TYR A 66 12.24 -2.22 -6.87
CA TYR A 66 11.02 -2.03 -7.65
C TYR A 66 10.23 -0.81 -7.17
N ASP A 67 9.96 -0.75 -5.86
CA ASP A 67 9.21 0.34 -5.23
C ASP A 67 9.92 1.69 -5.39
N ILE A 68 11.25 1.69 -5.30
CA ILE A 68 12.03 2.93 -5.41
C ILE A 68 11.90 3.53 -6.81
N ASP A 69 11.96 2.70 -7.86
CA ASP A 69 11.74 3.16 -9.24
C ASP A 69 10.28 3.63 -9.45
N VAL A 70 9.30 2.95 -8.86
CA VAL A 70 7.88 3.36 -8.92
C VAL A 70 7.66 4.68 -8.17
N ILE A 71 8.22 4.84 -6.96
CA ILE A 71 8.16 6.09 -6.18
C ILE A 71 8.76 7.25 -6.98
N ALA A 72 9.87 7.03 -7.67
CA ALA A 72 10.48 8.06 -8.52
C ALA A 72 9.54 8.51 -9.64
N ALA A 73 8.83 7.57 -10.28
CA ALA A 73 7.82 7.89 -11.30
C ALA A 73 6.63 8.67 -10.72
N VAL A 74 6.13 8.27 -9.55
CA VAL A 74 5.05 8.99 -8.83
C VAL A 74 5.49 10.40 -8.47
N ALA A 75 6.64 10.58 -7.85
CA ALA A 75 7.16 11.90 -7.46
C ALA A 75 7.34 12.82 -8.67
N LYS A 76 7.85 12.27 -9.78
CA LYS A 76 7.95 13.00 -11.06
C LYS A 76 6.59 13.43 -11.59
N ALA A 77 5.59 12.54 -11.56
CA ALA A 77 4.24 12.84 -12.04
C ALA A 77 3.51 13.86 -11.17
N LEU A 78 3.82 13.93 -9.88
CA LEU A 78 3.33 14.94 -8.94
C LEU A 78 4.15 16.24 -8.97
N ASN A 79 5.28 16.27 -9.68
CA ASN A 79 6.25 17.37 -9.71
C ASN A 79 6.77 17.75 -8.31
N VAL A 80 7.09 16.76 -7.49
CA VAL A 80 7.62 16.90 -6.12
C VAL A 80 8.85 16.02 -5.92
N LYS A 81 9.56 16.20 -4.80
CA LYS A 81 10.60 15.27 -4.36
C LYS A 81 9.99 14.15 -3.53
N SER A 82 10.61 12.97 -3.50
CA SER A 82 10.28 11.90 -2.57
C SER A 82 11.22 11.92 -1.37
N GLU A 83 10.65 11.75 -0.17
CA GLU A 83 11.36 11.47 1.08
C GLU A 83 10.99 10.06 1.52
N LEU A 84 11.99 9.17 1.65
CA LEU A 84 11.77 7.80 2.05
C LEU A 84 11.85 7.68 3.57
N VAL A 85 10.87 7.01 4.17
CA VAL A 85 10.76 6.81 5.62
C VAL A 85 10.74 5.32 5.91
N GLY A 86 11.71 4.83 6.67
CA GLY A 86 11.78 3.43 7.09
C GLY A 86 10.60 3.04 7.98
N ILE A 87 9.93 1.95 7.64
CA ILE A 87 8.80 1.40 8.39
C ILE A 87 9.02 -0.07 8.74
N THR A 88 8.18 -0.57 9.65
CA THR A 88 8.05 -1.99 9.99
C THR A 88 6.63 -2.47 9.70
N GLY A 89 6.39 -3.78 9.71
CA GLY A 89 5.04 -4.34 9.56
C GLY A 89 4.06 -3.78 10.59
N GLN A 90 4.52 -3.52 11.81
CA GLN A 90 3.68 -3.03 12.91
C GLN A 90 3.36 -1.54 12.84
N ASN A 91 4.32 -0.70 12.41
CA ASN A 91 4.13 0.76 12.44
C ASN A 91 3.64 1.36 11.12
N ARG A 92 3.63 0.60 10.00
CA ARG A 92 3.30 1.13 8.66
C ARG A 92 1.93 1.79 8.60
N ILE A 93 0.88 1.10 9.09
CA ILE A 93 -0.47 1.66 9.09
C ILE A 93 -0.60 2.85 10.06
N PRO A 94 -0.15 2.76 11.32
CA PRO A 94 -0.06 3.92 12.20
C PRO A 94 0.68 5.13 11.59
N PHE A 95 1.83 4.93 10.94
CA PHE A 95 2.57 6.04 10.31
C PHE A 95 1.75 6.74 9.22
N LEU A 96 0.96 6.00 8.45
CA LEU A 96 0.07 6.58 7.45
C LEU A 96 -1.08 7.34 8.13
N THR A 97 -1.82 6.70 9.05
CA THR A 97 -3.00 7.30 9.69
C THR A 97 -2.68 8.49 10.62
N GLU A 98 -1.45 8.55 11.10
CA GLU A 98 -0.90 9.68 11.88
C GLU A 98 -0.22 10.74 11.00
N HIS A 99 -0.33 10.64 9.66
CA HIS A 99 0.27 11.57 8.69
C HIS A 99 1.80 11.73 8.81
N LYS A 100 2.50 10.72 9.34
CA LYS A 100 3.98 10.68 9.35
C LYS A 100 4.53 10.39 7.96
N VAL A 101 3.75 9.68 7.14
CA VAL A 101 3.95 9.47 5.71
C VAL A 101 2.66 9.76 4.95
N ASN A 102 2.78 10.12 3.67
CA ASN A 102 1.64 10.37 2.79
C ASN A 102 1.22 9.11 2.01
N LEU A 103 2.16 8.20 1.82
CA LEU A 103 2.03 7.05 0.96
C LEU A 103 2.75 5.85 1.56
N LEU A 104 2.14 4.68 1.45
CA LEU A 104 2.80 3.40 1.65
C LEU A 104 2.89 2.65 0.32
N VAL A 105 3.96 1.92 0.11
CA VAL A 105 4.15 0.99 -1.00
C VAL A 105 4.17 -0.46 -0.50
N SER A 106 4.14 -1.43 -1.40
CA SER A 106 4.11 -2.88 -1.09
C SER A 106 3.03 -3.21 -0.07
N VAL A 107 1.80 -2.77 -0.31
CA VAL A 107 0.69 -3.01 0.61
C VAL A 107 -0.27 -4.03 0.02
N GLY A 108 -0.26 -5.25 0.56
CA GLY A 108 -1.27 -6.24 0.26
C GLY A 108 -2.65 -5.79 0.76
N HIS A 109 -3.67 -5.97 -0.07
CA HIS A 109 -5.07 -5.65 0.24
C HIS A 109 -5.66 -6.64 1.24
N SER A 110 -6.40 -6.14 2.22
CA SER A 110 -7.30 -6.94 3.05
C SER A 110 -8.53 -6.13 3.47
N ALA A 111 -9.64 -6.80 3.72
CA ALA A 111 -10.88 -6.18 4.16
C ALA A 111 -10.72 -5.39 5.48
N GLU A 112 -9.83 -5.85 6.35
CA GLU A 112 -9.54 -5.16 7.62
C GLU A 112 -8.80 -3.84 7.38
N ARG A 113 -7.80 -3.85 6.50
CA ARG A 113 -7.04 -2.65 6.13
C ARG A 113 -7.92 -1.65 5.37
N GLU A 114 -8.80 -2.14 4.47
CA GLU A 114 -9.72 -1.30 3.71
C GLU A 114 -10.68 -0.48 4.59
N LYS A 115 -10.94 -0.90 5.83
CA LYS A 115 -11.74 -0.13 6.78
C LYS A 115 -11.08 1.19 7.20
N ILE A 116 -9.74 1.25 7.16
CA ILE A 116 -8.95 2.35 7.74
C ILE A 116 -8.07 3.10 6.75
N ILE A 117 -7.73 2.51 5.61
CA ILE A 117 -6.91 3.11 4.55
C ILE A 117 -7.56 2.88 3.19
N ASP A 118 -7.18 3.66 2.18
CA ASP A 118 -7.59 3.47 0.80
C ASP A 118 -6.42 2.89 -0.03
N PHE A 119 -6.76 2.03 -1.00
CA PHE A 119 -5.82 1.37 -1.88
C PHE A 119 -5.91 1.93 -3.30
N THR A 120 -4.77 2.04 -3.98
CA THR A 120 -4.72 2.29 -5.42
C THR A 120 -5.03 1.02 -6.22
N ALA A 121 -5.04 1.11 -7.55
CA ALA A 121 -4.88 -0.05 -8.40
C ALA A 121 -3.59 -0.81 -8.05
N ALA A 122 -3.57 -2.12 -8.29
CA ALA A 122 -2.37 -2.93 -8.12
C ALA A 122 -1.27 -2.48 -9.09
N TYR A 123 -0.02 -2.45 -8.62
CA TYR A 123 1.11 -2.04 -9.44
C TYR A 123 2.24 -3.08 -9.52
N ALA A 124 2.24 -4.09 -8.65
CA ALA A 124 3.20 -5.20 -8.71
C ALA A 124 2.51 -6.55 -8.51
N PRO A 125 2.93 -7.59 -9.25
CA PRO A 125 2.50 -8.95 -8.95
C PRO A 125 3.13 -9.39 -7.64
N TYR A 126 2.35 -10.04 -6.80
CA TYR A 126 2.84 -10.56 -5.53
C TYR A 126 1.92 -11.66 -5.03
N TYR A 127 2.48 -12.69 -4.45
CA TYR A 127 1.74 -13.67 -3.66
C TYR A 127 2.57 -14.12 -2.46
N ILE A 128 1.89 -14.49 -1.39
CA ILE A 128 2.49 -14.97 -0.15
C ILE A 128 2.64 -16.47 -0.23
N ALA A 129 3.83 -16.97 0.12
CA ALA A 129 4.14 -18.39 0.10
C ALA A 129 4.82 -18.87 1.38
N VAL A 130 4.59 -20.12 1.71
CA VAL A 130 5.39 -20.86 2.70
C VAL A 130 6.60 -21.45 1.99
N MET A 131 7.78 -21.11 2.52
CA MET A 131 9.07 -21.58 2.04
C MET A 131 9.70 -22.52 3.06
N GLY A 132 10.40 -23.55 2.59
CA GLY A 132 11.06 -24.50 3.47
C GLY A 132 12.10 -25.33 2.73
N PRO A 133 12.98 -26.04 3.44
CA PRO A 133 13.94 -26.94 2.83
C PRO A 133 13.24 -28.16 2.22
N LYS A 134 13.84 -28.73 1.19
CA LYS A 134 13.31 -29.91 0.50
C LYS A 134 12.99 -31.07 1.43
N SER A 135 13.79 -31.21 2.48
CA SER A 135 13.64 -32.26 3.50
C SER A 135 12.40 -32.14 4.39
N VAL A 136 11.76 -30.97 4.44
CA VAL A 136 10.55 -30.74 5.25
C VAL A 136 9.32 -30.91 4.35
N ALA A 137 8.60 -32.01 4.51
CA ALA A 137 7.38 -32.29 3.76
C ALA A 137 6.21 -31.45 4.33
N VAL A 138 5.77 -30.46 3.55
CA VAL A 138 4.62 -29.59 3.81
C VAL A 138 3.99 -29.23 2.48
N SER A 139 2.68 -29.39 2.34
CA SER A 139 1.94 -29.14 1.11
C SER A 139 0.70 -28.27 1.30
N GLY A 140 0.36 -27.96 2.55
CA GLY A 140 -0.78 -27.12 2.89
C GLY A 140 -0.80 -26.74 4.37
N PRO A 141 -1.78 -25.92 4.79
CA PRO A 141 -1.84 -25.39 6.15
C PRO A 141 -1.86 -26.47 7.25
N ALA A 142 -2.55 -27.60 7.03
CA ALA A 142 -2.64 -28.67 8.02
C ALA A 142 -1.27 -29.28 8.39
N ASP A 143 -0.32 -29.26 7.45
CA ASP A 143 1.03 -29.82 7.65
C ASP A 143 1.93 -28.90 8.48
N LEU A 144 1.47 -27.69 8.83
CA LEU A 144 2.17 -26.77 9.72
C LEU A 144 2.11 -27.20 11.18
N LYS A 145 1.30 -28.21 11.50
CA LYS A 145 1.18 -28.77 12.84
C LYS A 145 2.54 -29.16 13.40
N GLY A 146 2.90 -28.62 14.58
CA GLY A 146 4.17 -28.86 15.24
C GLY A 146 5.40 -28.32 14.52
N LYS A 147 5.24 -27.50 13.49
CA LYS A 147 6.34 -26.83 12.78
C LYS A 147 6.62 -25.47 13.37
N SER A 148 7.90 -25.07 13.33
CA SER A 148 8.30 -23.69 13.60
C SER A 148 8.34 -22.89 12.31
N VAL A 149 7.66 -21.73 12.30
CA VAL A 149 7.47 -20.89 11.11
C VAL A 149 7.82 -19.44 11.43
N ALA A 150 8.80 -18.87 10.72
CA ALA A 150 9.14 -17.45 10.85
C ALA A 150 8.25 -16.57 9.97
N VAL A 151 7.88 -15.41 10.50
CA VAL A 151 7.09 -14.41 9.78
C VAL A 151 7.42 -13.00 10.27
N ASN A 152 7.30 -11.99 9.40
CA ASN A 152 7.43 -10.59 9.79
C ASN A 152 6.14 -10.12 10.46
N ARG A 153 6.24 -9.66 11.71
CA ARG A 153 5.12 -9.28 12.56
C ARG A 153 4.30 -8.12 11.99
N GLY A 154 2.98 -8.28 11.96
CA GLY A 154 2.03 -7.24 11.52
C GLY A 154 1.92 -7.08 10.01
N THR A 155 2.60 -7.90 9.24
CA THR A 155 2.42 -7.96 7.78
C THR A 155 1.21 -8.82 7.40
N LEU A 156 0.86 -8.85 6.12
CA LEU A 156 -0.21 -9.72 5.64
C LEU A 156 0.19 -11.20 5.71
N GLU A 157 1.48 -11.49 5.60
CA GLU A 157 2.05 -12.82 5.81
C GLU A 157 1.75 -13.34 7.22
N ASP A 158 1.90 -12.48 8.25
CA ASP A 158 1.61 -12.85 9.64
C ASP A 158 0.12 -13.10 9.85
N THR A 159 -0.74 -12.20 9.39
CA THR A 159 -2.19 -12.35 9.57
C THR A 159 -2.73 -13.56 8.80
N SER A 160 -2.35 -13.73 7.53
CA SER A 160 -2.80 -14.87 6.71
C SER A 160 -2.30 -16.21 7.24
N LEU A 161 -1.05 -16.28 7.73
CA LEU A 161 -0.54 -17.49 8.39
C LEU A 161 -1.35 -17.79 9.64
N THR A 162 -1.60 -16.77 10.48
CA THR A 162 -2.30 -16.94 11.76
C THR A 162 -3.74 -17.46 11.57
N GLU A 163 -4.40 -17.03 10.49
CA GLU A 163 -5.77 -17.45 10.18
C GLU A 163 -5.90 -18.94 9.84
N VAL A 164 -4.86 -19.52 9.22
CA VAL A 164 -4.93 -20.90 8.69
C VAL A 164 -4.08 -21.90 9.44
N ALA A 165 -3.12 -21.45 10.24
CA ALA A 165 -2.20 -22.32 10.96
C ALA A 165 -2.92 -23.12 12.07
N PRO A 166 -2.66 -24.44 12.19
CA PRO A 166 -3.10 -25.20 13.34
C PRO A 166 -2.64 -24.61 14.67
N PRO A 167 -3.39 -24.80 15.77
CA PRO A 167 -3.08 -24.19 17.08
C PRO A 167 -1.70 -24.54 17.66
N ASP A 168 -1.13 -25.68 17.29
CA ASP A 168 0.18 -26.15 17.71
C ASP A 168 1.32 -25.81 16.74
N THR A 169 1.08 -24.90 15.79
CA THR A 169 2.12 -24.29 14.96
C THR A 169 2.90 -23.26 15.78
N ASP A 170 4.24 -23.40 15.82
CA ASP A 170 5.11 -22.47 16.54
C ASP A 170 5.46 -21.26 15.64
N ILE A 171 4.60 -20.22 15.64
CA ILE A 171 4.80 -19.03 14.83
C ILE A 171 5.78 -18.07 15.52
N LYS A 172 6.98 -17.95 14.96
CA LYS A 172 8.03 -17.02 15.40
C LYS A 172 7.92 -15.69 14.65
N ARG A 173 7.55 -14.64 15.36
CA ARG A 173 7.34 -13.30 14.78
C ARG A 173 8.57 -12.43 14.98
N PHE A 174 9.17 -11.98 13.89
CA PHE A 174 10.32 -11.08 13.85
C PHE A 174 9.86 -9.64 13.55
N SER A 175 10.69 -8.66 13.87
CA SER A 175 10.39 -7.23 13.63
C SER A 175 10.58 -6.80 12.18
N ASP A 176 11.37 -7.57 11.42
CA ASP A 176 11.82 -7.24 10.07
C ASP A 176 12.07 -8.50 9.24
N TYR A 177 12.27 -8.34 7.93
CA TYR A 177 12.52 -9.47 7.02
C TYR A 177 13.90 -10.08 7.19
N ASN A 178 14.92 -9.29 7.55
CA ASN A 178 16.26 -9.82 7.83
C ASN A 178 16.23 -10.83 8.98
N GLY A 179 15.46 -10.55 10.03
CA GLY A 179 15.25 -11.47 11.14
C GLY A 179 14.57 -12.78 10.71
N VAL A 180 13.51 -12.69 9.89
CA VAL A 180 12.83 -13.86 9.32
C VAL A 180 13.80 -14.73 8.51
N ILE A 181 14.50 -14.10 7.57
CA ILE A 181 15.43 -14.77 6.66
C ILE A 181 16.60 -15.40 7.44
N SER A 182 17.18 -14.67 8.39
CA SER A 182 18.31 -15.16 9.20
C SER A 182 17.93 -16.35 10.07
N ALA A 183 16.74 -16.30 10.70
CA ALA A 183 16.24 -17.42 11.52
C ALA A 183 15.99 -18.68 10.67
N PHE A 184 15.49 -18.51 9.44
CA PHE A 184 15.30 -19.62 8.52
C PHE A 184 16.64 -20.18 8.01
N LEU A 185 17.54 -19.35 7.52
CA LEU A 185 18.82 -19.79 6.96
C LEU A 185 19.74 -20.43 8.02
N SER A 186 19.64 -20.00 9.27
CA SER A 186 20.39 -20.61 10.39
C SER A 186 19.77 -21.90 10.93
N GLY A 187 18.59 -22.31 10.46
CA GLY A 187 17.87 -23.46 10.95
C GLY A 187 17.21 -23.26 12.32
N GLN A 188 17.11 -22.02 12.79
CA GLN A 188 16.37 -21.70 14.03
C GLN A 188 14.87 -21.97 13.89
N VAL A 189 14.35 -21.90 12.68
CA VAL A 189 12.99 -22.29 12.31
C VAL A 189 13.02 -23.22 11.09
N GLN A 190 11.98 -24.04 10.95
CA GLN A 190 11.88 -24.99 9.85
C GLN A 190 11.34 -24.37 8.56
N LEU A 191 10.47 -23.38 8.69
CA LEU A 191 9.76 -22.74 7.58
C LEU A 191 9.79 -21.22 7.75
N MET A 192 9.56 -20.50 6.65
CA MET A 192 9.27 -19.08 6.69
C MET A 192 8.10 -18.75 5.76
N VAL A 193 7.41 -17.63 6.05
CA VAL A 193 6.37 -17.08 5.19
C VAL A 193 6.85 -15.73 4.68
N VAL A 194 6.96 -15.63 3.36
CA VAL A 194 7.44 -14.43 2.64
C VAL A 194 6.74 -14.35 1.29
N GLY A 195 6.89 -13.23 0.61
CA GLY A 195 6.48 -13.11 -0.78
C GLY A 195 7.32 -13.99 -1.72
N ASN A 196 6.71 -14.38 -2.83
CA ASN A 196 7.35 -15.18 -3.88
C ASN A 196 8.68 -14.59 -4.37
N ASP A 197 8.72 -13.27 -4.60
CA ASP A 197 9.90 -12.58 -5.15
C ASP A 197 11.02 -12.44 -4.10
N VAL A 198 10.64 -12.22 -2.83
CA VAL A 198 11.59 -12.28 -1.70
C VAL A 198 12.17 -13.69 -1.58
N GLY A 199 11.31 -14.71 -1.66
CA GLY A 199 11.74 -16.10 -1.70
C GLY A 199 12.69 -16.40 -2.84
N ALA A 200 12.38 -15.95 -4.06
CA ALA A 200 13.25 -16.10 -5.24
C ALA A 200 14.60 -15.41 -5.06
N THR A 201 14.64 -14.22 -4.44
CA THR A 201 15.88 -13.49 -4.14
C THR A 201 16.77 -14.27 -3.15
N ILE A 202 16.17 -14.96 -2.17
CA ILE A 202 16.89 -15.81 -1.22
C ILE A 202 17.44 -17.04 -1.92
N LEU A 203 16.62 -17.71 -2.75
CA LEU A 203 17.02 -18.86 -3.54
C LEU A 203 18.23 -18.56 -4.43
N ALA A 204 18.23 -17.40 -5.08
CA ALA A 204 19.33 -16.96 -5.93
C ALA A 204 20.65 -16.74 -5.20
N LYS A 205 20.62 -16.46 -3.90
CA LYS A 205 21.83 -16.18 -3.10
C LYS A 205 22.44 -17.41 -2.48
N HIS A 206 21.74 -18.51 -2.18
CA HIS A 206 22.19 -19.64 -1.56
C HIS A 206 21.55 -20.88 -1.23
N PRO A 207 22.06 -21.66 -1.31
CA PRO A 207 21.65 -22.88 -1.21
C PRO A 207 22.12 -24.01 -0.31
N ALA A 208 22.82 -23.72 0.77
CA ALA A 208 23.14 -24.80 1.71
C ALA A 208 21.88 -25.44 2.32
N ILE A 209 20.79 -24.68 2.43
CA ILE A 209 19.51 -25.19 2.95
C ILE A 209 18.53 -25.62 1.81
N GLU A 210 18.89 -25.32 0.55
CA GLU A 210 18.07 -25.60 -0.65
C GLU A 210 16.57 -25.30 -0.42
N PRO A 211 16.19 -24.03 -0.13
CA PRO A 211 14.80 -23.70 0.13
C PRO A 211 13.98 -23.85 -1.17
N GLU A 212 12.75 -24.29 -1.02
CA GLU A 212 11.77 -24.32 -2.10
C GLU A 212 10.44 -23.78 -1.62
N GLN A 213 9.59 -23.33 -2.54
CA GLN A 213 8.21 -23.02 -2.22
C GLN A 213 7.46 -24.30 -1.88
N LYS A 214 6.80 -24.32 -0.74
CA LYS A 214 5.99 -25.45 -0.29
C LYS A 214 4.56 -25.36 -0.80
N PHE A 215 3.91 -24.24 -0.51
CA PHE A 215 2.61 -23.92 -1.07
C PHE A 215 2.37 -22.42 -1.04
N GLN A 216 1.47 -21.96 -1.91
CA GLN A 216 0.99 -20.58 -1.90
C GLN A 216 -0.05 -20.42 -0.80
N LEU A 217 0.15 -19.42 0.04
CA LEU A 217 -0.76 -19.10 1.12
C LEU A 217 -1.88 -18.18 0.66
N MET A 218 -1.53 -17.12 -0.11
CA MET A 218 -2.47 -16.11 -0.54
C MET A 218 -1.97 -15.40 -1.81
N ASN A 219 -2.85 -15.14 -2.77
CA ASN A 219 -2.58 -14.18 -3.84
C ASN A 219 -2.81 -12.76 -3.31
N SER A 220 -1.85 -11.88 -3.46
CA SER A 220 -1.87 -10.54 -2.86
C SER A 220 -1.08 -9.53 -3.68
N PRO A 221 -1.54 -9.16 -4.89
CA PRO A 221 -0.88 -8.11 -5.65
C PRO A 221 -0.63 -6.87 -4.78
N ASP A 222 0.49 -6.20 -5.02
CA ASP A 222 0.85 -5.03 -4.23
C ASP A 222 0.16 -3.76 -4.74
N HIS A 223 -0.34 -3.00 -3.79
CA HIS A 223 -0.97 -1.70 -3.97
C HIS A 223 -0.16 -0.62 -3.24
N MET A 224 -0.34 0.62 -3.65
CA MET A 224 -0.04 1.75 -2.79
C MET A 224 -1.23 1.97 -1.85
N ALA A 225 -0.95 2.49 -0.65
CA ALA A 225 -2.01 2.86 0.29
C ALA A 225 -1.85 4.29 0.78
N ILE A 226 -2.99 4.94 0.96
CA ILE A 226 -3.12 6.33 1.41
C ILE A 226 -4.15 6.43 2.53
N ASN A 227 -4.19 7.56 3.21
CA ASN A 227 -5.24 7.86 4.17
C ASN A 227 -6.62 7.84 3.49
N LYS A 228 -7.64 7.45 4.25
CA LYS A 228 -9.03 7.49 3.75
C LYS A 228 -9.49 8.90 3.45
N GLY A 229 -10.39 8.97 2.45
CA GLY A 229 -11.06 10.23 2.13
C GLY A 229 -10.20 11.19 1.30
N GLN A 230 -9.22 10.67 0.55
CA GLN A 230 -8.33 11.42 -0.33
C GLN A 230 -8.60 11.11 -1.82
N PRO A 231 -9.80 11.38 -2.35
CA PRO A 231 -10.22 10.89 -3.67
C PRO A 231 -9.39 11.45 -4.82
N ARG A 232 -8.92 12.71 -4.72
CA ARG A 232 -8.09 13.34 -5.75
C ARG A 232 -6.69 12.74 -5.76
N PHE A 233 -6.12 12.54 -4.57
CA PHE A 233 -4.80 11.91 -4.43
C PHE A 233 -4.84 10.46 -4.92
N LYS A 234 -5.86 9.68 -4.53
CA LYS A 234 -6.06 8.32 -5.05
C LYS A 234 -6.16 8.31 -6.58
N SER A 235 -7.03 9.14 -7.15
CA SER A 235 -7.23 9.22 -8.60
C SER A 235 -5.93 9.55 -9.32
N LYS A 236 -5.13 10.46 -8.75
CA LYS A 236 -3.84 10.83 -9.33
C LYS A 236 -2.82 9.69 -9.32
N LEU A 237 -2.76 8.93 -8.24
CA LEU A 237 -1.90 7.74 -8.17
C LEU A 237 -2.36 6.65 -9.15
N ASP A 238 -3.67 6.40 -9.24
CA ASP A 238 -4.23 5.44 -10.19
C ASP A 238 -3.97 5.84 -11.65
N GLU A 239 -4.03 7.14 -11.98
CA GLU A 239 -3.64 7.67 -13.29
C GLU A 239 -2.16 7.38 -13.60
N VAL A 240 -1.28 7.59 -12.61
CA VAL A 240 0.17 7.33 -12.79
C VAL A 240 0.41 5.84 -13.03
N ILE A 241 -0.20 4.96 -12.25
CA ILE A 241 -0.08 3.52 -12.43
C ILE A 241 -0.60 3.10 -13.81
N ALA A 242 -1.78 3.59 -14.22
CA ALA A 242 -2.36 3.31 -15.53
C ALA A 242 -1.47 3.79 -16.68
N GLN A 243 -0.87 4.99 -16.55
CA GLN A 243 0.06 5.51 -17.53
C GLN A 243 1.33 4.66 -17.62
N MET A 244 1.90 4.25 -16.48
CA MET A 244 3.09 3.39 -16.44
C MET A 244 2.81 1.99 -17.04
N LYS A 245 1.60 1.46 -16.86
CA LYS A 245 1.18 0.22 -17.53
C LYS A 245 1.07 0.41 -19.03
N LYS A 246 0.48 1.52 -19.47
CA LYS A 246 0.22 1.83 -20.89
C LYS A 246 1.50 2.12 -21.68
N ASP A 247 2.44 2.87 -21.10
CA ASP A 247 3.69 3.23 -21.80
C ASP A 247 4.80 2.19 -21.65
N GLY A 248 4.55 1.13 -20.87
CA GLY A 248 5.47 0.01 -20.67
C GLY A 248 6.53 0.25 -19.58
N SER A 249 6.61 1.44 -18.98
CA SER A 249 7.63 1.74 -17.96
C SER A 249 7.49 0.84 -16.72
N LEU A 250 6.26 0.48 -16.31
CA LEU A 250 6.06 -0.46 -15.22
C LEU A 250 6.53 -1.89 -15.57
N ASN A 251 6.33 -2.31 -16.83
CA ASN A 251 6.83 -3.59 -17.32
C ASN A 251 8.38 -3.62 -17.36
N ASP A 252 9.01 -2.51 -17.68
CA ASP A 252 10.47 -2.41 -17.68
C ASP A 252 11.04 -2.47 -16.25
N ILE A 253 10.35 -1.85 -15.29
CA ILE A 253 10.66 -1.96 -13.85
C ILE A 253 10.50 -3.42 -13.39
N SER A 254 9.42 -4.10 -13.82
CA SER A 254 9.19 -5.51 -13.50
C SER A 254 10.33 -6.40 -14.03
N LYS A 255 10.69 -6.25 -15.28
CA LYS A 255 11.82 -6.99 -15.88
C LYS A 255 13.14 -6.72 -15.18
N LYS A 256 13.39 -5.48 -14.78
CA LYS A 256 14.63 -5.08 -14.09
C LYS A 256 14.76 -5.73 -12.72
N TRP A 257 13.69 -5.75 -11.94
CA TRP A 257 13.75 -6.14 -10.54
C TRP A 257 13.20 -7.52 -10.24
N LEU A 258 12.10 -7.91 -10.91
CA LEU A 258 11.45 -9.21 -10.71
C LEU A 258 11.92 -10.24 -11.76
N LEU A 259 12.68 -9.79 -12.77
CA LEU A 259 13.19 -10.62 -13.89
C LEU A 259 12.07 -11.24 -14.75
N LEU A 260 10.87 -10.75 -14.63
CA LEU A 260 9.66 -11.22 -15.29
C LEU A 260 8.89 -10.05 -15.90
N PRO A 261 8.19 -10.26 -17.02
CA PRO A 261 7.27 -9.25 -17.53
C PRO A 261 6.10 -9.07 -16.57
N LEU A 262 5.52 -7.87 -16.59
CA LEU A 262 4.31 -7.59 -15.85
C LEU A 262 3.16 -8.48 -16.37
N PRO A 263 2.42 -9.18 -15.50
CA PRO A 263 1.25 -9.95 -15.91
C PRO A 263 0.19 -9.07 -16.59
N SER A 264 -0.48 -9.60 -17.61
CA SER A 264 -1.49 -8.84 -18.38
C SER A 264 -2.78 -8.56 -17.61
N ASP A 265 -3.00 -9.28 -16.53
CA ASP A 265 -4.18 -9.22 -15.66
C ASP A 265 -3.95 -8.47 -14.33
N LEU A 266 -2.80 -7.85 -14.18
CA LEU A 266 -2.48 -7.05 -13.02
C LEU A 266 -3.21 -5.71 -13.00
#